data_e3099f95856763d2e9fcb2cfd74e8d93
#
_entry.id   e3099f95856763d2e9fcb2cfd74e8d93
#
_cell.length_a   1.000
_cell.length_b   1.000
_cell.length_c   1.000
_cell.angle_alpha   90.00
_cell.angle_beta   90.00
_cell.angle_gamma   90.00
#
_symmetry.space_group_name_H-M   'P 1'
#
loop_
_entity.id
_entity.type
_entity.pdbx_description
1 polymer ?
#
loop_
_entity_poly.entity_id
_entity_poly.type
_entity_poly.pdbx_seq_one_letter_code
_entity_poly.pdbx_strand_id
1 'polypeptide(L)'
;ATVTVNYYKEGTTEKLADSDTLNKYYGDTYDVSTNEYKNKSTIPSKYEYSSVNPSNEVTGTITKSSIIINYYYKLKDAKIVINYLEDKTNNKLAESTVIDKKYDDKYDVTNYKDNKNISTDYKYVSYTSTPENTISGTVSQDTIIVNYYYVLKTATINIKYLDELTNKSILNEENIQTKYGVEYSSLNLDSYKKEITGYDYSKTETTPKEISGKVNQDTTTIIHYYKKKSSITIKYVDKYTNKEIDGISSDVINNYYGESYNTEKNRAEKEKNAIFNDYDYSNEYVIIPQNTALKGTMNTDTITISYYYKKKATV
;
A
#
# COMPACT_ATOMS: atom_id res chain seq x y z
N ALA A 1 -33.68 71.02 12.81
CA ALA A 1 -33.26 70.15 11.70
C ALA A 1 -32.71 68.78 12.24
N THR A 2 -32.87 67.73 11.48
CA THR A 2 -32.42 66.39 11.87
C THR A 2 -31.48 65.83 10.80
N VAL A 3 -30.40 65.20 11.28
CA VAL A 3 -29.55 64.30 10.42
C VAL A 3 -29.85 62.88 10.86
N THR A 4 -30.42 62.08 9.98
CA THR A 4 -30.75 60.66 10.25
C THR A 4 -29.76 59.78 9.50
N VAL A 5 -29.09 58.89 10.22
CA VAL A 5 -28.14 57.90 9.65
C VAL A 5 -28.79 56.54 9.75
N ASN A 6 -29.01 55.89 8.59
CA ASN A 6 -29.56 54.54 8.48
C ASN A 6 -28.49 53.55 8.10
N TYR A 7 -28.67 52.26 8.48
CA TYR A 7 -27.73 51.16 8.29
C TYR A 7 -28.45 50.01 7.62
N TYR A 8 -28.16 49.78 6.34
CA TYR A 8 -28.86 48.78 5.51
C TYR A 8 -27.94 47.73 4.98
N LYS A 9 -28.47 46.55 4.79
CA LYS A 9 -27.85 45.54 3.96
C LYS A 9 -27.90 46.01 2.50
N GLU A 10 -26.74 45.93 1.82
CA GLU A 10 -26.58 46.37 0.43
C GLU A 10 -27.60 45.69 -0.50
N GLY A 11 -28.17 46.49 -1.41
CA GLY A 11 -29.17 46.04 -2.37
C GLY A 11 -30.55 45.73 -1.77
N THR A 12 -30.79 46.02 -0.51
CA THR A 12 -32.04 45.73 0.18
C THR A 12 -32.50 46.92 1.01
N THR A 13 -33.70 46.82 1.60
CA THR A 13 -34.24 47.74 2.62
C THR A 13 -34.15 47.16 4.05
N GLU A 14 -33.44 46.05 4.22
CA GLU A 14 -33.23 45.41 5.51
C GLU A 14 -32.30 46.25 6.38
N LYS A 15 -32.79 46.70 7.54
CA LYS A 15 -31.97 47.40 8.53
C LYS A 15 -31.10 46.43 9.30
N LEU A 16 -29.81 46.73 9.41
CA LEU A 16 -28.84 45.98 10.20
C LEU A 16 -28.63 46.53 11.61
N ALA A 17 -29.01 47.78 11.83
CA ALA A 17 -28.97 48.46 13.11
C ALA A 17 -30.00 49.61 13.16
N ASP A 18 -30.31 50.07 14.37
CA ASP A 18 -31.16 51.23 14.59
C ASP A 18 -30.48 52.49 14.02
N SER A 19 -31.31 53.36 13.47
CA SER A 19 -30.87 54.65 12.93
C SER A 19 -30.37 55.58 14.02
N ASP A 20 -29.34 56.35 13.75
CA ASP A 20 -28.91 57.45 14.58
C ASP A 20 -29.60 58.75 14.12
N THR A 21 -29.94 59.58 15.06
CA THR A 21 -30.55 60.89 14.78
C THR A 21 -29.83 62.01 15.57
N LEU A 22 -29.27 62.94 14.81
CA LEU A 22 -28.65 64.14 15.37
C LEU A 22 -29.62 65.33 15.24
N ASN A 23 -30.00 65.94 16.36
CA ASN A 23 -30.78 67.18 16.36
C ASN A 23 -29.84 68.37 16.30
N LYS A 24 -30.03 69.24 15.33
CA LYS A 24 -29.12 70.34 14.98
C LYS A 24 -29.97 71.64 14.71
N TYR A 25 -29.31 72.78 14.78
CA TYR A 25 -29.89 74.04 14.35
C TYR A 25 -29.40 74.41 12.91
N TYR A 26 -30.11 75.22 12.21
CA TYR A 26 -29.62 75.76 10.92
C TYR A 26 -28.34 76.53 11.16
N GLY A 27 -27.32 76.24 10.29
CA GLY A 27 -25.98 76.79 10.39
C GLY A 27 -25.04 75.96 11.26
N ASP A 28 -25.47 74.94 11.98
CA ASP A 28 -24.60 73.98 12.69
C ASP A 28 -23.88 73.09 11.68
N THR A 29 -22.67 72.67 12.04
CA THR A 29 -21.96 71.66 11.32
C THR A 29 -22.28 70.26 11.82
N TYR A 30 -22.17 69.25 10.93
CA TYR A 30 -22.24 67.82 11.25
C TYR A 30 -21.23 67.05 10.51
N ASP A 31 -20.80 65.93 11.08
CA ASP A 31 -19.92 64.95 10.49
C ASP A 31 -20.35 63.53 10.91
N VAL A 32 -20.87 62.76 9.95
CA VAL A 32 -21.23 61.36 10.11
C VAL A 32 -20.34 60.46 9.30
N SER A 33 -19.19 60.95 8.78
CA SER A 33 -18.20 60.19 8.00
C SER A 33 -17.26 59.34 8.89
N THR A 34 -17.31 59.55 10.21
CA THR A 34 -16.36 58.93 11.16
C THR A 34 -16.56 57.44 11.31
N ASN A 35 -15.55 56.78 11.89
CA ASN A 35 -15.62 55.34 12.17
C ASN A 35 -16.74 54.94 13.09
N GLU A 36 -17.19 55.83 13.95
CA GLU A 36 -18.35 55.61 14.84
C GLU A 36 -19.61 55.25 14.04
N TYR A 37 -19.85 55.91 12.92
CA TYR A 37 -20.98 55.63 12.04
C TYR A 37 -20.66 54.48 11.06
N LYS A 38 -19.47 54.49 10.42
CA LYS A 38 -19.09 53.44 9.45
C LYS A 38 -18.96 52.06 10.05
N ASN A 39 -18.47 51.96 11.30
CA ASN A 39 -18.22 50.72 12.01
C ASN A 39 -19.06 50.62 13.27
N LYS A 40 -20.36 51.01 13.16
CA LYS A 40 -21.29 50.99 14.29
C LYS A 40 -21.31 49.62 14.95
N SER A 41 -21.06 49.56 16.27
CA SER A 41 -20.86 48.34 17.04
C SER A 41 -22.05 47.37 17.04
N THR A 42 -23.24 47.87 16.72
CA THR A 42 -24.47 47.06 16.64
C THR A 42 -24.67 46.39 15.29
N ILE A 43 -23.84 46.73 14.26
CA ILE A 43 -23.83 45.99 12.97
C ILE A 43 -23.28 44.59 13.24
N PRO A 44 -23.96 43.52 12.82
CA PRO A 44 -23.45 42.17 13.00
C PRO A 44 -22.06 41.99 12.37
N SER A 45 -21.13 41.35 13.08
CA SER A 45 -19.72 41.23 12.71
C SER A 45 -19.45 40.53 11.36
N LYS A 46 -20.45 39.84 10.83
CA LYS A 46 -20.42 39.21 9.49
C LYS A 46 -20.54 40.19 8.32
N TYR A 47 -20.85 41.45 8.62
CA TYR A 47 -20.97 42.50 7.61
C TYR A 47 -19.76 43.44 7.67
N GLU A 48 -19.44 44.02 6.52
CA GLU A 48 -18.45 45.09 6.36
C GLU A 48 -19.05 46.27 5.59
N TYR A 49 -18.56 47.48 5.86
CA TYR A 49 -18.97 48.66 5.13
C TYR A 49 -18.73 48.50 3.63
N SER A 50 -19.72 48.88 2.81
CA SER A 50 -19.62 48.87 1.35
C SER A 50 -19.71 50.27 0.78
N SER A 51 -20.79 51.01 1.06
CA SER A 51 -20.99 52.33 0.48
C SER A 51 -21.88 53.21 1.37
N VAL A 52 -21.95 54.46 1.00
CA VAL A 52 -22.87 55.44 1.62
C VAL A 52 -23.54 56.28 0.56
N ASN A 53 -24.82 56.61 0.79
CA ASN A 53 -25.62 57.46 -0.12
C ASN A 53 -26.50 58.43 0.67
N PRO A 54 -26.46 59.74 0.35
CA PRO A 54 -25.54 60.44 -0.57
C PRO A 54 -24.12 60.53 0.02
N SER A 55 -23.09 60.25 -0.77
CA SER A 55 -21.66 60.27 -0.33
C SER A 55 -21.10 61.67 -0.09
N ASN A 56 -21.67 62.68 -0.74
CA ASN A 56 -21.27 64.05 -0.64
C ASN A 56 -21.96 64.84 0.47
N GLU A 57 -22.90 64.22 1.21
CA GLU A 57 -23.61 64.84 2.32
C GLU A 57 -23.30 64.20 3.69
N VAL A 58 -22.19 63.41 3.81
CA VAL A 58 -21.77 62.78 5.08
C VAL A 58 -21.16 63.78 6.06
N THR A 59 -20.76 64.95 5.57
CA THR A 59 -20.31 66.12 6.35
C THR A 59 -20.89 67.37 5.76
N GLY A 60 -21.10 68.41 6.56
CA GLY A 60 -21.54 69.68 6.02
C GLY A 60 -22.14 70.64 7.07
N THR A 61 -22.80 71.64 6.55
CA THR A 61 -23.57 72.63 7.37
C THR A 61 -25.07 72.42 7.16
N ILE A 62 -25.84 72.50 8.19
CA ILE A 62 -27.29 72.27 8.16
C ILE A 62 -27.97 73.44 7.40
N THR A 63 -28.46 73.13 6.19
CA THR A 63 -29.19 74.04 5.32
C THR A 63 -30.59 73.55 4.97
N LYS A 64 -30.93 72.29 5.40
CA LYS A 64 -32.21 71.62 5.17
C LYS A 64 -32.82 71.22 6.50
N SER A 65 -34.17 71.09 6.59
CA SER A 65 -34.86 70.63 7.80
C SER A 65 -34.59 69.13 8.11
N SER A 66 -34.27 68.36 7.12
CA SER A 66 -33.94 66.93 7.24
C SER A 66 -32.82 66.54 6.25
N ILE A 67 -31.85 65.81 6.76
CA ILE A 67 -30.75 65.15 5.97
C ILE A 67 -30.81 63.69 6.30
N ILE A 68 -30.83 62.81 5.28
CA ILE A 68 -30.90 61.38 5.42
C ILE A 68 -29.63 60.77 4.76
N ILE A 69 -28.85 60.03 5.52
CA ILE A 69 -27.64 59.36 5.09
C ILE A 69 -27.85 57.86 5.30
N ASN A 70 -27.65 57.06 4.22
CA ASN A 70 -27.80 55.60 4.27
C ASN A 70 -26.45 54.96 4.09
N TYR A 71 -25.95 54.26 5.10
CA TYR A 71 -24.79 53.38 5.03
C TYR A 71 -25.22 51.99 4.60
N TYR A 72 -24.47 51.40 3.67
CA TYR A 72 -24.73 50.06 3.14
C TYR A 72 -23.58 49.12 3.49
N TYR A 73 -23.97 47.90 3.82
CA TYR A 73 -23.05 46.85 4.25
C TYR A 73 -23.27 45.57 3.45
N LYS A 74 -22.19 44.90 3.07
CA LYS A 74 -22.20 43.62 2.42
C LYS A 74 -21.67 42.53 3.36
N LEU A 75 -22.01 41.26 3.08
CA LEU A 75 -21.40 40.14 3.76
C LEU A 75 -19.92 40.11 3.48
N LYS A 76 -19.12 39.87 4.52
CA LYS A 76 -17.67 39.68 4.41
C LYS A 76 -17.32 38.48 3.52
N ASP A 77 -16.22 38.61 2.82
CA ASP A 77 -15.60 37.50 2.11
C ASP A 77 -14.98 36.53 3.12
N ALA A 78 -15.02 35.26 2.78
CA ALA A 78 -14.49 34.14 3.56
C ALA A 78 -13.89 33.09 2.63
N LYS A 79 -13.14 32.17 3.20
CA LYS A 79 -12.57 31.06 2.42
C LYS A 79 -12.56 29.76 3.20
N ILE A 80 -12.61 28.64 2.46
CA ILE A 80 -12.37 27.30 2.99
C ILE A 80 -11.06 26.81 2.39
N VAL A 81 -10.13 26.43 3.26
CA VAL A 81 -8.82 25.89 2.88
C VAL A 81 -8.80 24.40 3.21
N ILE A 82 -8.60 23.57 2.21
CA ILE A 82 -8.58 22.12 2.34
C ILE A 82 -7.14 21.64 2.10
N ASN A 83 -6.55 21.01 3.10
CA ASN A 83 -5.20 20.45 3.04
C ASN A 83 -5.26 18.93 2.95
N TYR A 84 -4.29 18.33 2.28
CA TYR A 84 -4.14 16.91 2.06
C TYR A 84 -2.80 16.48 2.63
N LEU A 85 -2.81 15.78 3.76
CA LEU A 85 -1.63 15.57 4.60
C LEU A 85 -1.41 14.07 4.87
N GLU A 86 -0.16 13.67 4.93
CA GLU A 86 0.19 12.37 5.47
C GLU A 86 0.00 12.36 6.99
N ASP A 87 -0.68 11.33 7.49
CA ASP A 87 -0.91 11.16 8.92
C ASP A 87 0.42 11.05 9.68
N LYS A 88 0.49 11.65 10.89
CA LYS A 88 1.65 11.73 11.79
C LYS A 88 2.81 12.60 11.32
N THR A 89 3.07 12.71 10.04
CA THR A 89 4.19 13.52 9.52
C THR A 89 3.75 14.93 9.14
N ASN A 90 2.45 15.10 8.80
CA ASN A 90 1.88 16.30 8.22
C ASN A 90 2.53 16.71 6.88
N ASN A 91 3.23 15.79 6.21
CA ASN A 91 3.76 16.04 4.88
C ASN A 91 2.62 16.28 3.90
N LYS A 92 2.76 17.31 3.07
CA LYS A 92 1.78 17.66 2.05
C LYS A 92 1.80 16.60 0.93
N LEU A 93 0.63 16.02 0.65
CA LEU A 93 0.47 14.99 -0.40
C LEU A 93 -0.07 15.57 -1.71
N ALA A 94 -0.80 16.67 -1.65
CA ALA A 94 -1.29 17.40 -2.82
C ALA A 94 -1.45 18.89 -2.49
N GLU A 95 -1.54 19.74 -3.52
CA GLU A 95 -1.80 21.16 -3.35
C GLU A 95 -3.13 21.40 -2.62
N SER A 96 -3.15 22.39 -1.72
CA SER A 96 -4.34 22.74 -0.99
C SER A 96 -5.41 23.29 -1.93
N THR A 97 -6.66 22.93 -1.69
CA THR A 97 -7.80 23.51 -2.40
C THR A 97 -8.33 24.68 -1.59
N VAL A 98 -8.52 25.82 -2.26
CA VAL A 98 -9.13 27.02 -1.66
C VAL A 98 -10.45 27.29 -2.34
N ILE A 99 -11.49 27.50 -1.56
CA ILE A 99 -12.85 27.79 -2.02
C ILE A 99 -13.25 29.15 -1.45
N ASP A 100 -13.44 30.13 -2.34
CA ASP A 100 -13.92 31.46 -1.96
C ASP A 100 -15.42 31.39 -1.61
N LYS A 101 -15.79 32.01 -0.54
CA LYS A 101 -17.15 32.06 0.04
C LYS A 101 -17.44 33.45 0.62
N LYS A 102 -18.69 33.64 1.00
CA LYS A 102 -19.10 34.74 1.89
C LYS A 102 -19.68 34.17 3.17
N TYR A 103 -19.71 35.01 4.17
CA TYR A 103 -20.51 34.67 5.37
C TYR A 103 -21.94 34.29 4.97
N ASP A 104 -22.55 33.39 5.72
CA ASP A 104 -23.87 32.78 5.49
C ASP A 104 -23.95 31.82 4.27
N ASP A 105 -22.93 31.71 3.44
CA ASP A 105 -22.90 30.71 2.38
C ASP A 105 -22.88 29.28 2.97
N LYS A 106 -23.62 28.38 2.33
CA LYS A 106 -23.56 26.95 2.67
C LYS A 106 -22.33 26.31 1.99
N TYR A 107 -21.78 25.31 2.66
CA TYR A 107 -20.70 24.51 2.10
C TYR A 107 -20.79 23.06 2.55
N ASP A 108 -20.22 22.17 1.74
CA ASP A 108 -19.96 20.77 2.05
C ASP A 108 -18.68 20.37 1.32
N VAL A 109 -17.66 19.99 2.08
CA VAL A 109 -16.37 19.57 1.54
C VAL A 109 -16.08 18.08 1.80
N THR A 110 -17.09 17.31 2.21
CA THR A 110 -16.98 15.88 2.56
C THR A 110 -16.29 15.06 1.47
N ASN A 111 -16.60 15.32 0.19
CA ASN A 111 -16.09 14.56 -0.94
C ASN A 111 -14.67 15.00 -1.39
N TYR A 112 -14.13 16.08 -0.85
CA TYR A 112 -12.77 16.54 -1.17
C TYR A 112 -11.68 15.59 -0.67
N LYS A 113 -12.00 14.68 0.27
CA LYS A 113 -11.12 13.57 0.66
C LYS A 113 -10.72 12.65 -0.52
N ASP A 114 -11.50 12.62 -1.60
CA ASP A 114 -11.27 11.79 -2.78
C ASP A 114 -10.47 12.55 -3.86
N ASN A 115 -9.46 13.33 -3.44
CA ASN A 115 -8.63 14.12 -4.34
C ASN A 115 -7.78 13.23 -5.26
N LYS A 116 -8.00 13.36 -6.58
CA LYS A 116 -7.33 12.57 -7.63
C LYS A 116 -5.83 12.84 -7.77
N ASN A 117 -5.32 13.93 -7.17
CA ASN A 117 -3.90 14.25 -7.19
C ASN A 117 -3.11 13.54 -6.08
N ILE A 118 -3.79 12.83 -5.18
CA ILE A 118 -3.13 11.99 -4.18
C ILE A 118 -2.82 10.64 -4.82
N SER A 119 -1.58 10.15 -4.63
CA SER A 119 -1.21 8.82 -5.12
C SER A 119 -2.17 7.74 -4.62
N THR A 120 -2.50 6.81 -5.50
CA THR A 120 -3.32 5.63 -5.18
C THR A 120 -2.68 4.71 -4.14
N ASP A 121 -1.42 4.93 -3.77
CA ASP A 121 -0.71 4.22 -2.71
C ASP A 121 -1.21 4.62 -1.31
N TYR A 122 -1.91 5.74 -1.21
CA TYR A 122 -2.48 6.25 0.03
C TYR A 122 -3.96 5.90 0.17
N LYS A 123 -4.41 5.77 1.40
CA LYS A 123 -5.83 5.70 1.77
C LYS A 123 -6.16 6.77 2.80
N TYR A 124 -7.35 7.37 2.67
CA TYR A 124 -7.90 8.28 3.64
C TYR A 124 -8.13 7.59 4.99
N VAL A 125 -7.88 8.30 6.09
CA VAL A 125 -8.10 7.78 7.46
C VAL A 125 -8.92 8.70 8.34
N SER A 126 -8.69 10.03 8.30
CA SER A 126 -9.35 10.95 9.19
C SER A 126 -9.32 12.39 8.67
N TYR A 127 -10.03 13.28 9.34
CA TYR A 127 -9.89 14.71 9.14
C TYR A 127 -9.83 15.45 10.46
N THR A 128 -9.30 16.67 10.41
CA THR A 128 -9.49 17.70 11.43
C THR A 128 -10.01 18.97 10.79
N SER A 129 -10.66 19.83 11.54
CA SER A 129 -11.08 21.14 11.04
C SER A 129 -10.95 22.22 12.09
N THR A 130 -10.82 23.46 11.62
CA THR A 130 -10.88 24.66 12.43
C THR A 130 -11.91 25.60 11.80
N PRO A 131 -13.05 25.84 12.47
CA PRO A 131 -13.48 25.28 13.77
C PRO A 131 -13.65 23.77 13.76
N GLU A 132 -13.63 23.15 14.95
CA GLU A 132 -13.76 21.70 15.08
C GLU A 132 -15.08 21.17 14.49
N ASN A 133 -15.02 19.98 13.88
CA ASN A 133 -16.16 19.24 13.31
C ASN A 133 -16.94 19.99 12.21
N THR A 134 -16.26 20.86 11.44
CA THR A 134 -16.88 21.69 10.41
C THR A 134 -16.44 21.32 8.99
N ILE A 135 -16.86 20.15 8.48
CA ILE A 135 -16.67 19.77 7.06
C ILE A 135 -17.87 20.11 6.19
N SER A 136 -18.98 20.51 6.80
CA SER A 136 -20.17 21.04 6.14
C SER A 136 -20.90 21.98 7.07
N GLY A 137 -21.65 22.92 6.52
CA GLY A 137 -22.42 23.88 7.33
C GLY A 137 -22.63 25.22 6.65
N THR A 138 -22.67 26.28 7.48
CA THR A 138 -22.78 27.66 7.03
C THR A 138 -21.53 28.42 7.47
N VAL A 139 -20.99 29.23 6.56
CA VAL A 139 -19.78 30.02 6.81
C VAL A 139 -20.06 31.09 7.87
N SER A 140 -19.31 31.05 8.97
CA SER A 140 -19.43 31.95 10.12
C SER A 140 -18.10 32.58 10.56
N GLN A 141 -17.02 32.31 9.81
CA GLN A 141 -15.67 32.81 10.09
C GLN A 141 -14.96 33.16 8.78
N ASP A 142 -13.95 34.03 8.86
CA ASP A 142 -13.17 34.48 7.69
C ASP A 142 -12.43 33.32 6.99
N THR A 143 -11.99 32.31 7.75
CA THR A 143 -11.31 31.13 7.21
C THR A 143 -11.75 29.88 7.95
N ILE A 144 -12.16 28.87 7.19
CA ILE A 144 -12.38 27.51 7.67
C ILE A 144 -11.26 26.65 7.10
N ILE A 145 -10.57 25.89 7.96
CA ILE A 145 -9.48 24.98 7.54
C ILE A 145 -9.96 23.54 7.76
N VAL A 146 -9.79 22.72 6.73
CA VAL A 146 -10.04 21.26 6.80
C VAL A 146 -8.76 20.54 6.38
N ASN A 147 -8.24 19.67 7.25
CA ASN A 147 -7.11 18.84 6.96
C ASN A 147 -7.58 17.39 6.80
N TYR A 148 -7.44 16.82 5.62
CA TYR A 148 -7.65 15.39 5.37
C TYR A 148 -6.34 14.66 5.53
N TYR A 149 -6.36 13.56 6.29
CA TYR A 149 -5.18 12.74 6.59
C TYR A 149 -5.24 11.39 5.88
N TYR A 150 -4.09 10.97 5.40
CA TYR A 150 -3.91 9.75 4.62
C TYR A 150 -2.71 8.96 5.13
N VAL A 151 -2.77 7.64 4.98
CA VAL A 151 -1.65 6.72 5.28
C VAL A 151 -1.34 5.88 4.06
N LEU A 152 -0.09 5.48 3.91
CA LEU A 152 0.28 4.47 2.92
C LEU A 152 -0.52 3.18 3.17
N LYS A 153 -1.02 2.56 2.10
CA LYS A 153 -1.65 1.25 2.17
C LYS A 153 -0.67 0.20 2.68
N THR A 154 -1.17 -0.78 3.41
CA THR A 154 -0.40 -1.95 3.81
C THR A 154 -0.42 -2.98 2.69
N ALA A 155 0.65 -3.77 2.58
CA ALA A 155 0.79 -4.89 1.67
C ALA A 155 1.36 -6.10 2.40
N THR A 156 1.09 -7.30 1.88
CA THR A 156 1.61 -8.55 2.40
C THR A 156 2.43 -9.26 1.34
N ILE A 157 3.66 -9.66 1.67
CA ILE A 157 4.44 -10.58 0.86
C ILE A 157 4.25 -11.96 1.46
N ASN A 158 3.59 -12.86 0.73
CA ASN A 158 3.33 -14.23 1.14
C ASN A 158 4.37 -15.15 0.51
N ILE A 159 5.14 -15.90 1.32
CA ILE A 159 6.22 -16.79 0.89
C ILE A 159 5.80 -18.22 1.15
N LYS A 160 5.82 -19.04 0.09
CA LYS A 160 5.44 -20.46 0.13
C LYS A 160 6.62 -21.35 -0.27
N TYR A 161 6.65 -22.55 0.29
CA TYR A 161 7.65 -23.57 0.07
C TYR A 161 6.96 -24.85 -0.41
N LEU A 162 7.12 -25.20 -1.68
CA LEU A 162 6.38 -26.30 -2.30
C LEU A 162 7.32 -27.36 -2.86
N ASP A 163 6.93 -28.62 -2.73
CA ASP A 163 7.48 -29.71 -3.50
C ASP A 163 7.11 -29.54 -4.99
N GLU A 164 8.11 -29.50 -5.86
CA GLU A 164 7.91 -29.20 -7.29
C GLU A 164 7.08 -30.25 -8.01
N LEU A 165 7.20 -31.52 -7.62
CA LEU A 165 6.49 -32.62 -8.25
C LEU A 165 5.01 -32.66 -7.85
N THR A 166 4.73 -32.45 -6.57
CA THR A 166 3.40 -32.65 -6.00
C THR A 166 2.61 -31.38 -5.75
N ASN A 167 3.28 -30.23 -5.80
CA ASN A 167 2.76 -28.90 -5.39
C ASN A 167 2.27 -28.86 -3.93
N LYS A 168 2.70 -29.78 -3.10
CA LYS A 168 2.34 -29.78 -1.67
C LYS A 168 3.31 -28.89 -0.89
N SER A 169 2.76 -28.26 0.14
CA SER A 169 3.57 -27.48 1.08
C SER A 169 4.53 -28.39 1.85
N ILE A 170 5.80 -27.97 1.95
CA ILE A 170 6.88 -28.65 2.68
C ILE A 170 7.30 -27.91 3.94
N LEU A 171 6.99 -26.61 4.02
CA LEU A 171 7.12 -25.78 5.22
C LEU A 171 5.89 -24.89 5.37
N ASN A 172 5.70 -24.34 6.56
CA ASN A 172 4.70 -23.30 6.79
C ASN A 172 5.02 -22.07 5.95
N GLU A 173 3.99 -21.43 5.42
CA GLU A 173 4.15 -20.16 4.72
C GLU A 173 4.54 -19.04 5.68
N GLU A 174 5.25 -18.05 5.15
CA GLU A 174 5.65 -16.86 5.88
C GLU A 174 5.03 -15.61 5.27
N ASN A 175 4.65 -14.66 6.12
CA ASN A 175 4.02 -13.42 5.70
C ASN A 175 4.83 -12.22 6.19
N ILE A 176 5.30 -11.40 5.26
CA ILE A 176 5.99 -10.14 5.56
C ILE A 176 4.99 -9.01 5.38
N GLN A 177 4.73 -8.27 6.46
CA GLN A 177 3.92 -7.06 6.39
C GLN A 177 4.79 -5.88 5.95
N THR A 178 4.35 -5.15 4.94
CA THR A 178 5.03 -3.98 4.40
C THR A 178 4.02 -2.90 4.00
N LYS A 179 4.48 -1.86 3.32
CA LYS A 179 3.64 -0.78 2.82
C LYS A 179 3.88 -0.56 1.33
N TYR A 180 2.89 0.03 0.69
CA TYR A 180 3.06 0.57 -0.66
C TYR A 180 4.23 1.56 -0.70
N GLY A 181 4.92 1.63 -1.83
CA GLY A 181 6.07 2.51 -2.02
C GLY A 181 7.40 2.00 -1.46
N VAL A 182 7.41 0.91 -0.67
CA VAL A 182 8.65 0.25 -0.21
C VAL A 182 9.31 -0.47 -1.37
N GLU A 183 10.62 -0.31 -1.55
CA GLU A 183 11.36 -1.02 -2.59
C GLU A 183 11.44 -2.52 -2.25
N TYR A 184 11.11 -3.41 -3.20
CA TYR A 184 11.24 -4.85 -3.02
C TYR A 184 12.68 -5.25 -2.66
N SER A 185 13.69 -4.58 -3.21
CA SER A 185 15.11 -4.81 -2.92
C SER A 185 15.47 -4.61 -1.43
N SER A 186 14.72 -3.77 -0.71
CA SER A 186 14.95 -3.52 0.72
C SER A 186 14.37 -4.59 1.65
N LEU A 187 13.53 -5.51 1.11
CA LEU A 187 12.84 -6.53 1.91
C LEU A 187 13.68 -7.79 2.14
N ASN A 188 14.91 -7.85 1.60
CA ASN A 188 15.83 -8.99 1.73
C ASN A 188 15.16 -10.36 1.42
N LEU A 189 14.38 -10.42 0.33
CA LEU A 189 13.56 -11.59 -0.01
C LEU A 189 14.38 -12.86 -0.27
N ASP A 190 15.64 -12.73 -0.68
CA ASP A 190 16.55 -13.88 -0.87
C ASP A 190 16.83 -14.64 0.42
N SER A 191 16.74 -13.99 1.60
CA SER A 191 16.95 -14.65 2.88
C SER A 191 15.85 -15.67 3.24
N TYR A 192 14.73 -15.63 2.53
CA TYR A 192 13.62 -16.58 2.68
C TYR A 192 13.79 -17.84 1.84
N LYS A 193 14.81 -17.91 0.99
CA LYS A 193 15.21 -19.12 0.27
C LYS A 193 15.94 -20.04 1.24
N LYS A 194 15.25 -21.03 1.80
CA LYS A 194 15.75 -21.88 2.89
C LYS A 194 16.45 -23.15 2.37
N GLU A 195 17.39 -23.64 3.14
CA GLU A 195 17.86 -25.02 3.03
C GLU A 195 16.89 -25.94 3.76
N ILE A 196 16.43 -26.99 3.08
CA ILE A 196 15.43 -27.92 3.61
C ILE A 196 16.01 -29.34 3.53
N THR A 197 16.11 -30.03 4.68
CA THR A 197 16.62 -31.40 4.76
C THR A 197 15.83 -32.32 3.84
N GLY A 198 16.52 -33.10 3.02
CA GLY A 198 15.90 -34.03 2.06
C GLY A 198 15.41 -33.39 0.76
N TYR A 199 15.65 -32.11 0.56
CA TYR A 199 15.25 -31.37 -0.63
C TYR A 199 16.40 -30.54 -1.18
N ASP A 200 16.38 -30.26 -2.47
CA ASP A 200 17.19 -29.24 -3.12
C ASP A 200 16.29 -28.15 -3.70
N TYR A 201 16.71 -26.89 -3.55
CA TYR A 201 16.03 -25.78 -4.19
C TYR A 201 16.05 -25.95 -5.72
N SER A 202 14.92 -25.68 -6.37
CA SER A 202 14.78 -25.79 -7.83
C SER A 202 14.60 -24.43 -8.49
N LYS A 203 13.53 -23.73 -8.16
CA LYS A 203 13.18 -22.44 -8.78
C LYS A 203 12.33 -21.59 -7.87
N THR A 204 12.21 -20.32 -8.23
CA THR A 204 11.25 -19.39 -7.63
C THR A 204 10.26 -18.90 -8.68
N GLU A 205 9.00 -18.87 -8.33
CA GLU A 205 7.94 -18.20 -9.11
C GLU A 205 7.29 -17.11 -8.27
N THR A 206 6.82 -16.05 -8.92
CA THR A 206 6.21 -14.92 -8.24
C THR A 206 4.89 -14.53 -8.88
N THR A 207 3.99 -13.99 -8.05
CA THR A 207 2.75 -13.36 -8.51
C THR A 207 2.65 -11.98 -7.85
N PRO A 208 2.77 -10.89 -8.62
CA PRO A 208 2.90 -10.83 -10.07
C PRO A 208 4.20 -11.50 -10.58
N LYS A 209 4.24 -11.83 -11.88
CA LYS A 209 5.35 -12.58 -12.50
C LYS A 209 6.71 -11.95 -12.27
N GLU A 210 6.76 -10.62 -12.20
CA GLU A 210 7.97 -9.86 -11.90
C GLU A 210 7.74 -9.00 -10.67
N ILE A 211 8.66 -9.05 -9.73
CA ILE A 211 8.69 -8.22 -8.53
C ILE A 211 9.92 -7.32 -8.59
N SER A 212 9.72 -6.09 -9.07
CA SER A 212 10.77 -5.08 -9.19
C SER A 212 10.24 -3.70 -8.79
N GLY A 213 11.16 -2.78 -8.44
CA GLY A 213 10.79 -1.44 -8.00
C GLY A 213 10.03 -1.45 -6.68
N LYS A 214 8.92 -0.72 -6.62
CA LYS A 214 8.15 -0.49 -5.39
C LYS A 214 6.95 -1.41 -5.26
N VAL A 215 6.64 -1.79 -4.03
CA VAL A 215 5.40 -2.48 -3.67
C VAL A 215 4.22 -1.58 -4.04
N ASN A 216 3.32 -2.08 -4.89
CA ASN A 216 2.18 -1.32 -5.43
C ASN A 216 0.88 -2.13 -5.49
N GLN A 217 0.80 -3.23 -4.75
CA GLN A 217 -0.37 -4.11 -4.67
C GLN A 217 -0.52 -4.72 -3.28
N ASP A 218 -1.74 -5.12 -2.94
CA ASP A 218 -2.09 -5.59 -1.60
C ASP A 218 -1.37 -6.87 -1.22
N THR A 219 -1.15 -7.78 -2.19
CA THR A 219 -0.50 -9.06 -1.95
C THR A 219 0.47 -9.41 -3.08
N THR A 220 1.68 -9.78 -2.70
CA THR A 220 2.67 -10.40 -3.58
C THR A 220 2.92 -11.82 -3.07
N THR A 221 2.88 -12.82 -3.95
CA THR A 221 3.19 -14.21 -3.58
C THR A 221 4.52 -14.62 -4.19
N ILE A 222 5.38 -15.21 -3.38
CA ILE A 222 6.66 -15.80 -3.77
C ILE A 222 6.59 -17.30 -3.44
N ILE A 223 6.84 -18.13 -4.43
CA ILE A 223 6.83 -19.59 -4.28
C ILE A 223 8.23 -20.11 -4.57
N HIS A 224 8.85 -20.68 -3.56
CA HIS A 224 10.10 -21.44 -3.70
C HIS A 224 9.76 -22.91 -3.91
N TYR A 225 10.16 -23.44 -5.04
CA TYR A 225 10.00 -24.86 -5.38
C TYR A 225 11.26 -25.65 -5.05
N TYR A 226 11.04 -26.87 -4.56
CA TYR A 226 12.09 -27.78 -4.13
C TYR A 226 11.86 -29.18 -4.72
N LYS A 227 12.94 -29.84 -5.09
CA LYS A 227 12.93 -31.25 -5.54
C LYS A 227 13.28 -32.16 -4.38
N LYS A 228 12.45 -33.16 -4.10
CA LYS A 228 12.71 -34.14 -3.06
C LYS A 228 13.85 -35.06 -3.52
N LYS A 229 14.89 -35.16 -2.69
CA LYS A 229 16.06 -36.02 -2.93
C LYS A 229 15.70 -37.48 -2.87
N SER A 230 16.39 -38.27 -3.69
CA SER A 230 16.38 -39.72 -3.63
C SER A 230 17.73 -40.25 -4.08
N SER A 231 18.03 -41.53 -3.81
CA SER A 231 19.28 -42.15 -4.24
C SER A 231 19.11 -43.62 -4.59
N ILE A 232 20.00 -44.12 -5.43
CA ILE A 232 20.07 -45.52 -5.79
C ILE A 232 21.48 -45.99 -5.46
N THR A 233 21.62 -47.07 -4.69
CA THR A 233 22.87 -47.74 -4.44
C THR A 233 22.89 -49.08 -5.20
N ILE A 234 23.89 -49.29 -6.06
CA ILE A 234 24.06 -50.52 -6.84
C ILE A 234 25.27 -51.23 -6.28
N LYS A 235 25.07 -52.47 -5.78
CA LYS A 235 26.11 -53.36 -5.25
C LYS A 235 26.40 -54.49 -6.22
N TYR A 236 27.64 -54.89 -6.28
CA TYR A 236 28.15 -55.99 -7.11
C TYR A 236 28.70 -57.05 -6.18
N VAL A 237 28.00 -58.19 -6.06
CA VAL A 237 28.17 -59.16 -4.97
C VAL A 237 28.59 -60.51 -5.52
N ASP A 238 29.62 -61.11 -4.94
CA ASP A 238 29.94 -62.49 -5.17
C ASP A 238 28.87 -63.38 -4.52
N LYS A 239 28.27 -64.27 -5.36
CA LYS A 239 27.13 -65.07 -4.97
C LYS A 239 27.43 -66.10 -3.86
N TYR A 240 28.68 -66.59 -3.85
CA TYR A 240 29.08 -67.68 -2.93
C TYR A 240 29.49 -67.12 -1.56
N THR A 241 30.16 -65.97 -1.57
CA THR A 241 30.62 -65.33 -0.33
C THR A 241 29.64 -64.36 0.24
N ASN A 242 28.67 -63.93 -0.55
CA ASN A 242 27.68 -62.86 -0.24
C ASN A 242 28.35 -61.53 0.18
N LYS A 243 29.56 -61.27 -0.32
CA LYS A 243 30.31 -60.04 -0.10
C LYS A 243 30.44 -59.25 -1.42
N GLU A 244 30.63 -57.96 -1.31
CA GLU A 244 30.95 -57.14 -2.48
C GLU A 244 32.27 -57.68 -3.12
N ILE A 245 32.35 -57.65 -4.46
CA ILE A 245 33.51 -58.12 -5.21
C ILE A 245 34.68 -57.17 -4.89
N ASP A 246 35.80 -57.74 -4.44
CA ASP A 246 36.99 -56.97 -4.12
C ASP A 246 37.46 -56.13 -5.32
N GLY A 247 37.75 -54.87 -5.08
CA GLY A 247 38.18 -53.91 -6.10
C GLY A 247 37.03 -53.33 -6.93
N ILE A 248 35.78 -53.73 -6.69
CA ILE A 248 34.58 -53.16 -7.30
C ILE A 248 33.78 -52.37 -6.24
N SER A 249 33.77 -51.04 -6.34
CA SER A 249 32.97 -50.19 -5.48
C SER A 249 31.49 -50.16 -5.92
N SER A 250 30.60 -50.07 -4.96
CA SER A 250 29.21 -49.78 -5.23
C SER A 250 29.05 -48.44 -5.98
N ASP A 251 28.05 -48.35 -6.85
CA ASP A 251 27.68 -47.10 -7.47
C ASP A 251 26.57 -46.42 -6.65
N VAL A 252 26.71 -45.13 -6.42
CA VAL A 252 25.68 -44.30 -5.78
C VAL A 252 25.22 -43.27 -6.81
N ILE A 253 23.93 -43.32 -7.13
CA ILE A 253 23.29 -42.41 -8.08
C ILE A 253 22.37 -41.52 -7.28
N ASN A 254 22.70 -40.23 -7.22
CA ASN A 254 21.80 -39.22 -6.67
C ASN A 254 20.74 -38.90 -7.73
N ASN A 255 19.49 -38.84 -7.29
CA ASN A 255 18.36 -38.63 -8.16
C ASN A 255 17.29 -37.84 -7.39
N TYR A 256 16.17 -37.55 -8.03
CA TYR A 256 15.02 -36.91 -7.39
C TYR A 256 13.75 -37.73 -7.60
N TYR A 257 12.77 -37.57 -6.71
CA TYR A 257 11.43 -38.11 -6.93
C TYR A 257 10.87 -37.66 -8.28
N GLY A 258 10.20 -38.58 -8.98
CA GLY A 258 9.66 -38.36 -10.32
C GLY A 258 10.65 -38.55 -11.47
N GLU A 259 11.97 -38.66 -11.19
CA GLU A 259 12.98 -38.91 -12.25
C GLU A 259 13.10 -40.38 -12.58
N SER A 260 13.39 -40.67 -13.85
CA SER A 260 13.55 -42.03 -14.34
C SER A 260 14.93 -42.59 -13.99
N TYR A 261 15.01 -43.90 -13.80
CA TYR A 261 16.26 -44.62 -13.60
C TYR A 261 16.29 -45.94 -14.38
N ASN A 262 17.50 -46.44 -14.63
CA ASN A 262 17.73 -47.75 -15.24
C ASN A 262 19.06 -48.31 -14.77
N THR A 263 19.02 -49.17 -13.74
CA THR A 263 20.22 -49.75 -13.12
C THR A 263 20.87 -50.84 -13.95
N GLU A 264 20.16 -51.44 -14.94
CA GLU A 264 20.75 -52.40 -15.88
C GLU A 264 21.81 -51.74 -16.79
N LYS A 265 21.58 -50.47 -17.16
CA LYS A 265 22.59 -49.69 -17.89
C LYS A 265 23.84 -49.46 -17.06
N ASN A 266 23.68 -49.13 -15.77
CA ASN A 266 24.79 -48.93 -14.85
C ASN A 266 25.57 -50.23 -14.66
N ARG A 267 24.87 -51.36 -14.46
CA ARG A 267 25.49 -52.70 -14.40
C ARG A 267 26.32 -52.99 -15.64
N ALA A 268 25.73 -52.84 -16.82
CA ALA A 268 26.44 -53.12 -18.08
C ALA A 268 27.68 -52.23 -18.29
N GLU A 269 27.64 -50.98 -17.84
CA GLU A 269 28.80 -50.10 -17.87
C GLU A 269 29.89 -50.54 -16.89
N LYS A 270 29.51 -50.93 -15.67
CA LYS A 270 30.41 -51.39 -14.61
C LYS A 270 31.12 -52.70 -15.02
N GLU A 271 30.42 -53.60 -15.69
CA GLU A 271 30.93 -54.87 -16.18
C GLU A 271 32.06 -54.75 -17.22
N LYS A 272 32.32 -53.56 -17.76
CA LYS A 272 33.50 -53.28 -18.60
C LYS A 272 34.81 -53.24 -17.80
N ASN A 273 34.75 -53.19 -16.47
CA ASN A 273 35.95 -53.28 -15.63
C ASN A 273 36.58 -54.70 -15.76
N ALA A 274 37.89 -54.77 -15.91
CA ALA A 274 38.63 -56.00 -16.14
C ALA A 274 38.46 -57.09 -15.05
N ILE A 275 38.14 -56.69 -13.82
CA ILE A 275 37.83 -57.58 -12.69
C ILE A 275 36.64 -58.50 -13.05
N PHE A 276 35.67 -58.04 -13.83
CA PHE A 276 34.54 -58.85 -14.25
C PHE A 276 34.90 -59.87 -15.30
N ASN A 277 36.13 -59.92 -15.90
CA ASN A 277 36.61 -61.04 -16.73
C ASN A 277 36.60 -62.33 -15.90
N ASP A 278 36.80 -62.26 -14.58
CA ASP A 278 36.81 -63.41 -13.68
C ASP A 278 35.43 -63.76 -13.09
N TYR A 279 34.41 -63.06 -13.50
CA TYR A 279 33.06 -63.24 -12.98
C TYR A 279 32.03 -63.32 -14.10
N ASP A 280 30.98 -64.13 -13.90
CA ASP A 280 29.79 -64.17 -14.74
C ASP A 280 28.56 -63.68 -13.94
N TYR A 281 27.75 -62.79 -14.55
CA TYR A 281 26.48 -62.39 -13.96
C TYR A 281 25.57 -63.63 -13.80
N SER A 282 25.05 -63.82 -12.57
CA SER A 282 24.25 -65.03 -12.28
C SER A 282 22.78 -64.91 -12.70
N ASN A 283 22.37 -63.79 -13.31
CA ASN A 283 20.98 -63.40 -13.58
C ASN A 283 20.10 -63.30 -12.32
N GLU A 284 20.72 -63.07 -11.16
CA GLU A 284 20.07 -62.90 -9.89
C GLU A 284 20.37 -61.54 -9.33
N TYR A 285 19.36 -60.93 -8.70
CA TYR A 285 19.48 -59.67 -8.00
C TYR A 285 18.50 -59.61 -6.80
N VAL A 286 18.80 -58.72 -5.88
CA VAL A 286 17.93 -58.34 -4.79
C VAL A 286 17.70 -56.83 -4.85
N ILE A 287 16.45 -56.41 -4.70
CA ILE A 287 16.06 -54.98 -4.66
C ILE A 287 15.38 -54.69 -3.30
N ILE A 288 15.75 -53.58 -2.73
CA ILE A 288 15.14 -53.04 -1.52
C ILE A 288 14.72 -51.61 -1.80
N PRO A 289 13.43 -51.27 -1.67
CA PRO A 289 12.29 -52.12 -1.28
C PRO A 289 11.90 -53.16 -2.35
N GLN A 290 11.37 -54.28 -1.94
CA GLN A 290 11.11 -55.45 -2.81
C GLN A 290 10.10 -55.23 -3.94
N ASN A 291 9.23 -54.24 -3.83
CA ASN A 291 8.25 -53.86 -4.86
C ASN A 291 8.78 -52.88 -5.87
N THR A 292 10.10 -52.70 -5.94
CA THR A 292 10.80 -51.83 -6.88
C THR A 292 11.30 -52.61 -8.08
N ALA A 293 11.40 -52.01 -9.26
CA ALA A 293 11.95 -52.63 -10.48
C ALA A 293 13.39 -52.14 -10.75
N LEU A 294 14.14 -52.87 -11.64
CA LEU A 294 15.46 -52.46 -12.05
C LEU A 294 15.51 -51.18 -12.89
N LYS A 295 14.36 -50.77 -13.41
CA LYS A 295 14.14 -49.50 -14.13
C LYS A 295 12.74 -48.98 -13.80
N GLY A 296 12.61 -47.66 -13.75
CA GLY A 296 11.33 -47.04 -13.42
C GLY A 296 11.49 -45.55 -13.12
N THR A 297 10.58 -45.08 -12.26
CA THR A 297 10.56 -43.69 -11.76
C THR A 297 10.75 -43.70 -10.25
N MET A 298 11.59 -42.81 -9.74
CA MET A 298 11.85 -42.68 -8.30
C MET A 298 10.60 -42.26 -7.54
N ASN A 299 10.20 -43.08 -6.58
CA ASN A 299 9.05 -42.86 -5.71
C ASN A 299 9.32 -43.21 -4.22
N THR A 300 10.59 -43.46 -3.90
CA THR A 300 11.08 -43.76 -2.56
C THR A 300 12.39 -43.01 -2.29
N ASP A 301 12.75 -42.79 -1.03
CA ASP A 301 13.96 -42.06 -0.65
C ASP A 301 15.24 -42.78 -1.11
N THR A 302 15.26 -44.09 -1.01
CA THR A 302 16.40 -44.89 -1.39
C THR A 302 15.99 -46.19 -2.08
N ILE A 303 16.79 -46.63 -3.05
CA ILE A 303 16.72 -47.96 -3.65
C ILE A 303 18.10 -48.58 -3.51
N THR A 304 18.16 -49.81 -3.02
CA THR A 304 19.39 -50.59 -3.02
C THR A 304 19.21 -51.83 -3.90
N ILE A 305 20.12 -52.05 -4.86
CA ILE A 305 20.10 -53.16 -5.76
C ILE A 305 21.42 -53.90 -5.60
N SER A 306 21.37 -55.20 -5.36
CA SER A 306 22.53 -56.07 -5.32
C SER A 306 22.47 -57.03 -6.50
N TYR A 307 23.40 -56.91 -7.45
CA TYR A 307 23.57 -57.84 -8.56
C TYR A 307 24.55 -58.91 -8.14
N TYR A 308 24.21 -60.20 -8.35
CA TYR A 308 25.01 -61.36 -7.95
C TYR A 308 25.81 -61.93 -9.11
N TYR A 309 27.06 -62.24 -8.85
CA TYR A 309 28.04 -62.78 -9.81
C TYR A 309 28.66 -64.05 -9.30
N LYS A 310 28.95 -64.95 -10.21
CA LYS A 310 29.69 -66.20 -9.95
C LYS A 310 31.13 -66.04 -10.40
N LYS A 311 32.06 -66.29 -9.45
CA LYS A 311 33.47 -66.30 -9.79
C LYS A 311 33.78 -67.52 -10.68
N LYS A 312 34.50 -67.32 -11.76
CA LYS A 312 34.97 -68.38 -12.68
C LYS A 312 35.98 -69.24 -11.98
N ALA A 313 35.94 -70.59 -12.22
CA ALA A 313 36.98 -71.50 -11.75
C ALA A 313 38.21 -71.30 -12.65
N THR A 314 39.38 -71.09 -12.07
CA THR A 314 40.67 -71.18 -12.78
C THR A 314 40.99 -72.65 -12.86
N VAL A 315 41.02 -73.19 -14.06
CA VAL A 315 41.48 -74.57 -14.34
C VAL A 315 42.98 -74.60 -14.55
#